data_2f1853a4a59247c51624b01f25845d4a
#
_entry.id   2f1853a4a59247c51624b01f25845d4a
#
_cell.length_a   1.000
_cell.length_b   1.000
_cell.length_c   1.000
_cell.angle_alpha   90.00
_cell.angle_beta   90.00
_cell.angle_gamma   90.00
#
_symmetry.space_group_name_H-M   'P 1'
#
loop_
_entity.id
_entity.type
_entity.pdbx_description
1 polymer ?
#
loop_
_entity_poly.entity_id
_entity_poly.type
_entity_poly.pdbx_seq_one_letter_code
_entity_poly.pdbx_strand_id
1 'polypeptide(L)'
;MIFTYNKEHVGDVLMVIAADDQGAKLSAERKGNVARVYREDNGQTVAWNIFELSNLFEIAERGQVQLTDEQVATLNQELTKEGFSAELVNDPEPKFVVGEILEMVAHPDSDHLNICQVQVAADKTVQIVAGAPNARVGLKTIVALPGAMMPKGNLIFPGELRGEKSFGMMCSPRELQLPNAPQKRGIIELADSETVGTAFDPAKHWQS
;
A
#
# COMPACT_ATOMS: atom_id res chain seq x y z
N MET A 1 7.88 2.10 -0.83
CA MET A 1 7.66 3.12 0.22
C MET A 1 6.42 3.92 -0.10
N ILE A 2 5.79 4.55 0.90
CA ILE A 2 4.62 5.39 0.71
C ILE A 2 5.01 6.82 1.08
N PHE A 3 4.86 7.74 0.13
CA PHE A 3 5.12 9.16 0.33
C PHE A 3 3.79 9.89 0.53
N THR A 4 3.71 10.73 1.58
CA THR A 4 2.50 11.51 1.88
C THR A 4 2.87 12.95 2.20
N TYR A 5 2.06 13.89 1.66
CA TYR A 5 2.25 15.31 1.87
C TYR A 5 0.92 16.03 2.05
N ASN A 6 0.83 16.94 3.01
CA ASN A 6 -0.37 17.76 3.24
C ASN A 6 0.02 19.07 3.94
N LYS A 7 0.53 20.01 3.17
CA LYS A 7 1.02 21.31 3.67
C LYS A 7 -0.04 22.09 4.43
N GLU A 8 -1.30 22.02 3.97
CA GLU A 8 -2.41 22.79 4.53
C GLU A 8 -2.78 22.33 5.96
N HIS A 9 -2.78 21.03 6.22
CA HIS A 9 -3.29 20.48 7.49
C HIS A 9 -2.21 19.90 8.40
N VAL A 10 -1.05 19.53 7.86
CA VAL A 10 0.05 18.90 8.60
C VAL A 10 1.26 19.83 8.69
N GLY A 11 1.44 20.69 7.68
CA GLY A 11 2.60 21.56 7.56
C GLY A 11 3.53 21.11 6.42
N ASP A 12 4.61 21.84 6.24
CA ASP A 12 5.61 21.60 5.18
C ASP A 12 6.51 20.42 5.55
N VAL A 13 5.94 19.23 5.58
CA VAL A 13 6.64 17.99 5.90
C VAL A 13 6.21 16.85 4.98
N LEU A 14 7.18 16.21 4.34
CA LEU A 14 6.98 14.95 3.65
C LEU A 14 7.12 13.82 4.67
N MET A 15 6.08 13.02 4.81
CA MET A 15 6.11 11.81 5.62
C MET A 15 6.30 10.60 4.71
N VAL A 16 7.29 9.78 5.00
CA VAL A 16 7.62 8.57 4.25
C VAL A 16 7.41 7.36 5.15
N ILE A 17 6.55 6.45 4.74
CA ILE A 17 6.35 5.18 5.43
C ILE A 17 7.22 4.15 4.71
N ALA A 18 8.25 3.66 5.41
CA ALA A 18 9.26 2.76 4.84
C ALA A 18 8.93 1.28 5.10
N ALA A 19 8.42 0.96 6.29
CA ALA A 19 8.10 -0.41 6.69
C ALA A 19 6.98 -0.44 7.75
N ASP A 20 6.43 -1.64 7.98
CA ASP A 20 5.53 -1.94 9.09
C ASP A 20 6.33 -1.99 10.40
N ASP A 21 5.81 -1.39 11.44
CA ASP A 21 6.41 -1.44 12.78
C ASP A 21 6.21 -2.78 13.48
N GLN A 22 5.26 -3.59 13.02
CA GLN A 22 4.90 -4.90 13.58
C GLN A 22 4.59 -4.85 15.09
N GLY A 23 4.11 -3.70 15.57
CA GLY A 23 3.83 -3.45 16.98
C GLY A 23 5.08 -3.34 17.87
N ALA A 24 6.27 -3.16 17.28
CA ALA A 24 7.51 -2.97 18.02
C ALA A 24 7.54 -1.60 18.69
N LYS A 25 8.31 -1.49 19.76
CA LYS A 25 8.62 -0.19 20.36
C LYS A 25 9.45 0.65 19.40
N LEU A 26 9.04 1.90 19.20
CA LEU A 26 9.67 2.83 18.29
C LEU A 26 10.46 3.90 19.03
N SER A 27 11.57 4.29 18.42
CA SER A 27 12.32 5.48 18.77
C SER A 27 12.48 6.39 17.56
N ALA A 28 12.81 7.65 17.83
CA ALA A 28 13.06 8.62 16.77
C ALA A 28 14.34 9.40 17.06
N GLU A 29 15.03 9.74 15.98
CA GLU A 29 16.16 10.68 16.01
C GLU A 29 15.94 11.78 14.97
N ARG A 30 16.30 13.00 15.29
CA ARG A 30 16.23 14.15 14.39
C ARG A 30 17.58 14.81 14.23
N LYS A 31 17.96 15.09 12.99
CA LYS A 31 19.13 15.89 12.61
C LYS A 31 18.66 16.91 11.56
N GLY A 32 18.88 18.18 11.84
CA GLY A 32 18.41 19.26 10.98
C GLY A 32 16.91 19.17 10.65
N ASN A 33 16.61 19.15 9.37
CA ASN A 33 15.26 19.03 8.83
C ASN A 33 14.80 17.59 8.56
N VAL A 34 15.55 16.57 9.00
CA VAL A 34 15.20 15.15 8.82
C VAL A 34 15.00 14.47 10.16
N ALA A 35 13.88 13.75 10.33
CA ALA A 35 13.65 12.87 11.45
C ALA A 35 13.43 11.44 10.96
N ARG A 36 14.13 10.50 11.56
CA ARG A 36 14.02 9.06 11.35
C ARG A 36 13.23 8.42 12.49
N VAL A 37 12.30 7.55 12.16
CA VAL A 37 11.60 6.69 13.12
C VAL A 37 12.01 5.24 12.86
N TYR A 38 12.40 4.53 13.91
CA TYR A 38 12.94 3.19 13.78
C TYR A 38 12.52 2.29 14.94
N ARG A 39 12.55 0.99 14.70
CA ARG A 39 12.28 -0.03 15.72
C ARG A 39 13.46 -0.15 16.67
N GLU A 40 13.20 -0.19 17.98
CA GLU A 40 14.25 -0.34 18.99
C GLU A 40 14.90 -1.73 19.01
N ASP A 41 14.15 -2.77 18.60
CA ASP A 41 14.60 -4.16 18.68
C ASP A 41 15.67 -4.52 17.64
N ASN A 42 15.64 -3.90 16.45
CA ASN A 42 16.52 -4.26 15.35
C ASN A 42 17.07 -3.06 14.57
N GLY A 43 16.69 -1.84 14.93
CA GLY A 43 17.13 -0.60 14.28
C GLY A 43 16.53 -0.36 12.89
N GLN A 44 15.57 -1.16 12.44
CA GLN A 44 14.92 -0.98 11.14
C GLN A 44 14.17 0.34 11.08
N THR A 45 14.43 1.13 10.03
CA THR A 45 13.66 2.34 9.76
C THR A 45 12.23 1.98 9.35
N VAL A 46 11.25 2.62 9.98
CA VAL A 46 9.83 2.46 9.67
C VAL A 46 9.23 3.71 9.04
N ALA A 47 9.78 4.88 9.35
CA ALA A 47 9.33 6.12 8.72
C ALA A 47 10.42 7.20 8.70
N TRP A 48 10.25 8.14 7.76
CA TRP A 48 10.99 9.39 7.70
C TRP A 48 10.03 10.57 7.71
N ASN A 49 10.44 11.67 8.33
CA ASN A 49 9.78 12.97 8.19
C ASN A 49 10.83 13.97 7.72
N ILE A 50 10.59 14.56 6.56
CA ILE A 50 11.49 15.54 5.94
C ILE A 50 10.77 16.88 5.97
N PHE A 51 11.18 17.73 6.90
CA PHE A 51 10.61 19.06 7.15
C PHE A 51 11.14 20.07 6.15
N GLU A 52 10.38 21.16 5.98
CA GLU A 52 10.72 22.24 5.05
C GLU A 52 10.93 21.73 3.62
N LEU A 53 10.06 20.81 3.19
CA LEU A 53 10.16 20.18 1.88
C LEU A 53 10.18 21.19 0.74
N SER A 54 9.44 22.28 0.85
CA SER A 54 9.37 23.31 -0.19
C SER A 54 10.70 24.01 -0.45
N ASN A 55 11.71 23.86 0.43
CA ASN A 55 13.09 24.30 0.16
C ASN A 55 13.83 23.38 -0.82
N LEU A 56 13.33 22.15 -1.03
CA LEU A 56 13.93 21.18 -1.95
C LEU A 56 13.18 21.16 -3.29
N PHE A 57 11.87 21.01 -3.23
CA PHE A 57 10.96 21.06 -4.39
C PHE A 57 9.50 21.23 -3.95
N GLU A 58 8.65 21.62 -4.89
CA GLU A 58 7.21 21.79 -4.66
C GLU A 58 6.45 20.51 -4.99
N ILE A 59 5.41 20.24 -4.19
CA ILE A 59 4.39 19.22 -4.44
C ILE A 59 3.02 19.91 -4.41
N ALA A 60 2.28 19.81 -5.50
CA ALA A 60 0.94 20.39 -5.61
C ALA A 60 -0.16 19.47 -5.05
N GLU A 61 0.08 18.16 -5.10
CA GLU A 61 -0.84 17.14 -4.63
C GLU A 61 -0.85 17.06 -3.09
N ARG A 62 -1.92 16.50 -2.54
CA ARG A 62 -2.05 16.21 -1.11
C ARG A 62 -2.56 14.79 -0.87
N GLY A 63 -2.18 14.23 0.27
CA GLY A 63 -2.41 12.83 0.61
C GLY A 63 -1.23 11.97 0.17
N GLN A 64 -1.49 10.81 -0.37
CA GLN A 64 -0.45 10.00 -0.99
C GLN A 64 0.01 10.66 -2.28
N VAL A 65 1.33 10.82 -2.44
CA VAL A 65 1.95 11.47 -3.59
C VAL A 65 2.89 10.50 -4.30
N GLN A 66 3.00 10.67 -5.61
CA GLN A 66 3.97 9.95 -6.42
C GLN A 66 5.17 10.86 -6.69
N LEU A 67 6.36 10.40 -6.36
CA LEU A 67 7.59 11.15 -6.60
C LEU A 67 8.29 10.65 -7.87
N THR A 68 9.00 11.55 -8.54
CA THR A 68 9.91 11.17 -9.61
C THR A 68 11.23 10.61 -9.04
N ASP A 69 11.99 9.89 -9.86
CA ASP A 69 13.31 9.40 -9.46
C ASP A 69 14.26 10.55 -9.08
N GLU A 70 14.16 11.71 -9.74
CA GLU A 70 14.94 12.90 -9.44
C GLU A 70 14.58 13.48 -8.06
N GLN A 71 13.28 13.52 -7.71
CA GLN A 71 12.83 13.95 -6.39
C GLN A 71 13.32 13.01 -5.30
N VAL A 72 13.24 11.69 -5.51
CA VAL A 72 13.76 10.70 -4.56
C VAL A 72 15.28 10.81 -4.41
N ALA A 73 16.01 11.06 -5.50
CA ALA A 73 17.45 11.32 -5.44
C ALA A 73 17.78 12.57 -4.62
N THR A 74 17.01 13.66 -4.79
CA THR A 74 17.15 14.89 -4.00
C THR A 74 16.91 14.64 -2.52
N LEU A 75 15.88 13.87 -2.15
CA LEU A 75 15.63 13.50 -0.76
C LEU A 75 16.75 12.65 -0.18
N ASN A 76 17.31 11.71 -0.93
CA ASN A 76 18.45 10.90 -0.49
C ASN A 76 19.73 11.75 -0.28
N GLN A 77 19.93 12.78 -1.09
CA GLN A 77 21.01 13.75 -0.87
C GLN A 77 20.79 14.52 0.43
N GLU A 78 19.55 14.95 0.70
CA GLU A 78 19.23 15.65 1.96
C GLU A 78 19.41 14.74 3.19
N LEU A 79 18.95 13.47 3.12
CA LEU A 79 19.24 12.49 4.17
C LEU A 79 20.74 12.37 4.45
N THR A 80 21.54 12.25 3.40
CA THR A 80 23.01 12.12 3.51
C THR A 80 23.64 13.37 4.10
N LYS A 81 23.24 14.54 3.68
CA LYS A 81 23.68 15.84 4.20
C LYS A 81 23.42 15.96 5.70
N GLU A 82 22.27 15.47 6.17
CA GLU A 82 21.91 15.45 7.60
C GLU A 82 22.52 14.26 8.36
N GLY A 83 23.38 13.46 7.71
CA GLY A 83 24.14 12.37 8.34
C GLY A 83 23.32 11.09 8.55
N PHE A 84 22.38 10.83 7.67
CA PHE A 84 21.65 9.56 7.56
C PHE A 84 22.06 8.79 6.31
N SER A 85 21.67 7.52 6.24
CA SER A 85 21.85 6.71 5.03
C SER A 85 20.82 7.08 3.95
N ALA A 86 21.25 7.08 2.69
CA ALA A 86 20.39 7.23 1.52
C ALA A 86 19.65 5.90 1.27
N GLU A 87 18.42 5.75 1.78
CA GLU A 87 17.67 4.51 1.71
C GLU A 87 16.28 4.64 1.10
N LEU A 88 15.93 5.85 0.63
CA LEU A 88 14.65 6.05 -0.04
C LEU A 88 14.69 5.46 -1.45
N VAL A 89 13.66 4.69 -1.79
CA VAL A 89 13.50 4.09 -3.11
C VAL A 89 12.15 4.47 -3.69
N ASN A 90 12.15 4.81 -4.97
CA ASN A 90 10.93 4.97 -5.73
C ASN A 90 10.38 3.60 -6.11
N ASP A 91 9.06 3.46 -6.05
CA ASP A 91 8.35 2.26 -6.48
C ASP A 91 7.13 2.72 -7.29
N PRO A 92 7.30 2.92 -8.60
CA PRO A 92 6.27 3.46 -9.48
C PRO A 92 5.18 2.44 -9.84
N GLU A 93 5.32 1.17 -9.43
CA GLU A 93 4.33 0.14 -9.71
C GLU A 93 2.98 0.47 -9.06
N PRO A 94 1.87 0.32 -9.79
CA PRO A 94 0.55 0.54 -9.24
C PRO A 94 0.28 -0.42 -8.08
N LYS A 95 -0.23 0.11 -6.97
CA LYS A 95 -0.52 -0.66 -5.75
C LYS A 95 -1.95 -1.19 -5.70
N PHE A 96 -2.82 -0.71 -6.57
CA PHE A 96 -4.16 -1.26 -6.78
C PHE A 96 -4.23 -1.76 -8.21
N VAL A 97 -4.41 -3.07 -8.38
CA VAL A 97 -4.38 -3.72 -9.69
C VAL A 97 -5.54 -4.69 -9.88
N VAL A 98 -5.86 -4.98 -11.13
CA VAL A 98 -6.71 -6.11 -11.47
C VAL A 98 -5.97 -7.40 -11.16
N GLY A 99 -6.56 -8.26 -10.34
CA GLY A 99 -6.06 -9.61 -10.07
C GLY A 99 -7.09 -10.67 -10.42
N GLU A 100 -6.64 -11.92 -10.62
CA GLU A 100 -7.47 -13.09 -10.88
C GLU A 100 -7.19 -14.17 -9.86
N ILE A 101 -8.23 -14.73 -9.25
CA ILE A 101 -8.11 -15.87 -8.32
C ILE A 101 -7.87 -17.13 -9.14
N LEU A 102 -6.65 -17.66 -9.11
CA LEU A 102 -6.29 -18.90 -9.83
C LEU A 102 -6.63 -20.16 -9.03
N GLU A 103 -6.42 -20.10 -7.72
CA GLU A 103 -6.67 -21.22 -6.80
C GLU A 103 -7.28 -20.70 -5.50
N MET A 104 -8.10 -21.53 -4.88
CA MET A 104 -8.72 -21.21 -3.59
C MET A 104 -8.93 -22.49 -2.79
N VAL A 105 -8.42 -22.50 -1.56
CA VAL A 105 -8.62 -23.60 -0.61
C VAL A 105 -9.13 -23.08 0.72
N ALA A 106 -9.93 -23.87 1.42
CA ALA A 106 -10.42 -23.49 2.75
C ALA A 106 -9.26 -23.33 3.73
N HIS A 107 -9.32 -22.32 4.58
CA HIS A 107 -8.31 -22.11 5.61
C HIS A 107 -8.43 -23.21 6.69
N PRO A 108 -7.32 -23.87 7.10
CA PRO A 108 -7.37 -25.01 8.03
C PRO A 108 -7.97 -24.65 9.40
N ASP A 109 -7.75 -23.42 9.89
CA ASP A 109 -8.18 -22.95 11.21
C ASP A 109 -9.30 -21.90 11.13
N SER A 110 -10.12 -21.92 10.06
CA SER A 110 -11.23 -20.97 9.92
C SER A 110 -12.36 -21.55 9.05
N ASP A 111 -13.58 -21.33 9.49
CA ASP A 111 -14.81 -21.73 8.80
C ASP A 111 -15.27 -20.74 7.73
N HIS A 112 -14.61 -19.56 7.63
CA HIS A 112 -15.02 -18.49 6.72
C HIS A 112 -13.87 -17.86 5.93
N LEU A 113 -12.62 -18.25 6.20
CA LEU A 113 -11.45 -17.79 5.45
C LEU A 113 -11.05 -18.79 4.38
N ASN A 114 -10.51 -18.27 3.31
CA ASN A 114 -9.89 -19.04 2.24
C ASN A 114 -8.49 -18.52 1.98
N ILE A 115 -7.59 -19.44 1.61
CA ILE A 115 -6.25 -19.14 1.11
C ILE A 115 -6.36 -19.13 -0.40
N CYS A 116 -6.11 -17.97 -1.02
CA CYS A 116 -6.24 -17.75 -2.45
C CYS A 116 -4.86 -17.52 -3.07
N GLN A 117 -4.60 -18.15 -4.22
CA GLN A 117 -3.50 -17.79 -5.10
C GLN A 117 -4.04 -16.81 -6.14
N VAL A 118 -3.56 -15.58 -6.11
CA VAL A 118 -4.10 -14.49 -6.93
C VAL A 118 -3.02 -14.00 -7.87
N GLN A 119 -3.25 -14.13 -9.17
CA GLN A 119 -2.39 -13.54 -10.18
C GLN A 119 -2.59 -12.02 -10.20
N VAL A 120 -1.52 -11.25 -10.08
CA VAL A 120 -1.54 -9.77 -10.01
C VAL A 120 -0.71 -9.10 -11.09
N ALA A 121 0.04 -9.89 -11.85
CA ALA A 121 0.72 -9.50 -13.09
C ALA A 121 0.93 -10.74 -13.97
N ALA A 122 1.41 -10.58 -15.19
CA ALA A 122 1.59 -11.69 -16.13
C ALA A 122 2.43 -12.84 -15.56
N ASP A 123 3.42 -12.51 -14.75
CA ASP A 123 4.41 -13.43 -14.17
C ASP A 123 4.42 -13.44 -12.63
N LYS A 124 3.41 -12.81 -11.99
CA LYS A 124 3.40 -12.65 -10.54
C LYS A 124 2.08 -13.13 -9.93
N THR A 125 2.18 -14.11 -9.06
CA THR A 125 1.09 -14.61 -8.21
C THR A 125 1.42 -14.38 -6.75
N VAL A 126 0.43 -13.98 -5.96
CA VAL A 126 0.57 -13.76 -4.51
C VAL A 126 -0.49 -14.54 -3.74
N GLN A 127 -0.13 -15.01 -2.55
CA GLN A 127 -1.08 -15.59 -1.63
C GLN A 127 -1.84 -14.49 -0.89
N ILE A 128 -3.17 -14.58 -0.86
CA ILE A 128 -4.04 -13.69 -0.09
C ILE A 128 -5.02 -14.53 0.71
N VAL A 129 -5.09 -14.29 2.01
CA VAL A 129 -6.09 -14.89 2.89
C VAL A 129 -7.29 -13.97 2.97
N ALA A 130 -8.48 -14.47 2.60
CA ALA A 130 -9.67 -13.64 2.51
C ALA A 130 -10.94 -14.37 2.97
N GLY A 131 -11.86 -13.60 3.57
CA GLY A 131 -13.19 -14.05 3.99
C GLY A 131 -14.32 -13.45 3.13
N ALA A 132 -14.09 -13.21 1.86
CA ALA A 132 -15.07 -12.65 0.95
C ALA A 132 -16.07 -13.73 0.51
N PRO A 133 -17.39 -13.55 0.73
CA PRO A 133 -18.40 -14.60 0.47
C PRO A 133 -18.61 -14.88 -1.02
N ASN A 134 -18.19 -13.97 -1.90
CA ASN A 134 -18.29 -14.10 -3.34
C ASN A 134 -16.95 -14.48 -4.01
N ALA A 135 -15.90 -14.74 -3.25
CA ALA A 135 -14.63 -15.22 -3.79
C ALA A 135 -14.80 -16.59 -4.45
N ARG A 136 -14.26 -16.77 -5.64
CA ARG A 136 -14.27 -18.02 -6.41
C ARG A 136 -13.13 -18.04 -7.41
N VAL A 137 -12.67 -19.22 -7.77
CA VAL A 137 -11.67 -19.41 -8.83
C VAL A 137 -12.16 -18.80 -10.15
N GLY A 138 -11.29 -18.12 -10.87
CA GLY A 138 -11.57 -17.39 -12.11
C GLY A 138 -12.14 -15.99 -11.90
N LEU A 139 -12.49 -15.58 -10.67
CA LEU A 139 -12.98 -14.23 -10.42
C LEU A 139 -11.86 -13.22 -10.56
N LYS A 140 -12.08 -12.22 -11.42
CA LYS A 140 -11.26 -11.01 -11.48
C LYS A 140 -11.78 -9.96 -10.52
N THR A 141 -10.86 -9.36 -9.77
CA THR A 141 -11.18 -8.39 -8.71
C THR A 141 -10.09 -7.34 -8.61
N ILE A 142 -10.30 -6.31 -7.78
CA ILE A 142 -9.25 -5.34 -7.46
C ILE A 142 -8.47 -5.82 -6.24
N VAL A 143 -7.16 -5.83 -6.39
CA VAL A 143 -6.19 -6.24 -5.36
C VAL A 143 -5.37 -5.03 -4.92
N ALA A 144 -5.37 -4.76 -3.62
CA ALA A 144 -4.41 -3.86 -2.98
C ALA A 144 -3.15 -4.65 -2.63
N LEU A 145 -2.03 -4.29 -3.23
CA LEU A 145 -0.71 -4.90 -3.01
C LEU A 145 0.00 -4.28 -1.79
N PRO A 146 1.01 -4.94 -1.22
CA PRO A 146 1.86 -4.32 -0.20
C PRO A 146 2.44 -2.98 -0.66
N GLY A 147 2.32 -1.96 0.21
CA GLY A 147 2.63 -0.57 -0.13
C GLY A 147 1.43 0.25 -0.60
N ALA A 148 0.23 -0.33 -0.67
CA ALA A 148 -1.00 0.42 -0.89
C ALA A 148 -1.44 1.16 0.37
N MET A 149 -2.00 2.36 0.20
CA MET A 149 -2.75 3.08 1.23
C MET A 149 -4.23 3.10 0.86
N MET A 150 -5.05 2.52 1.72
CA MET A 150 -6.50 2.53 1.56
C MET A 150 -7.07 3.94 1.77
N PRO A 151 -8.24 4.28 1.21
CA PRO A 151 -8.83 5.63 1.32
C PRO A 151 -9.03 6.12 2.76
N LYS A 152 -9.13 5.22 3.74
CA LYS A 152 -9.20 5.54 5.18
C LYS A 152 -7.84 5.69 5.86
N GLY A 153 -6.74 5.58 5.10
CA GLY A 153 -5.38 5.67 5.62
C GLY A 153 -4.78 4.35 6.12
N ASN A 154 -5.52 3.25 6.08
CA ASN A 154 -4.97 1.94 6.42
C ASN A 154 -3.93 1.53 5.38
N LEU A 155 -2.81 0.98 5.85
CA LEU A 155 -1.71 0.54 5.01
C LEU A 155 -1.78 -0.97 4.77
N ILE A 156 -1.42 -1.39 3.58
CA ILE A 156 -1.32 -2.80 3.23
C ILE A 156 0.15 -3.21 3.30
N PHE A 157 0.45 -4.11 4.22
CA PHE A 157 1.75 -4.75 4.37
C PHE A 157 1.62 -6.27 4.23
N PRO A 158 2.72 -6.99 3.95
CA PRO A 158 2.74 -8.42 4.14
C PRO A 158 2.35 -8.76 5.57
N GLY A 159 1.42 -9.68 5.74
CA GLY A 159 0.91 -10.05 7.05
C GLY A 159 0.60 -11.54 7.17
N GLU A 160 0.01 -11.90 8.27
CA GLU A 160 -0.38 -13.28 8.58
C GLU A 160 -1.78 -13.29 9.20
N LEU A 161 -2.65 -14.16 8.72
CA LEU A 161 -3.96 -14.40 9.29
C LEU A 161 -4.05 -15.86 9.76
N ARG A 162 -4.15 -16.06 11.07
CA ARG A 162 -4.25 -17.37 11.70
C ARG A 162 -3.18 -18.37 11.22
N GLY A 163 -1.92 -17.93 11.15
CA GLY A 163 -0.80 -18.77 10.74
C GLY A 163 -0.51 -18.81 9.24
N GLU A 164 -1.41 -18.27 8.40
CA GLU A 164 -1.24 -18.24 6.96
C GLU A 164 -0.82 -16.86 6.45
N LYS A 165 0.24 -16.80 5.64
CA LYS A 165 0.78 -15.56 5.10
C LYS A 165 -0.16 -14.94 4.07
N SER A 166 -0.28 -13.61 4.09
CA SER A 166 -1.10 -12.84 3.16
C SER A 166 -0.32 -11.64 2.62
N PHE A 167 -0.23 -11.52 1.30
CA PHE A 167 0.57 -10.51 0.60
C PHE A 167 -0.31 -9.55 -0.20
N GLY A 168 -1.35 -9.02 0.44
CA GLY A 168 -2.28 -8.09 -0.16
C GLY A 168 -3.70 -8.26 0.36
N MET A 169 -4.62 -7.54 -0.26
CA MET A 169 -6.03 -7.57 0.08
C MET A 169 -6.89 -7.49 -1.19
N MET A 170 -7.84 -8.38 -1.35
CA MET A 170 -8.90 -8.26 -2.36
C MET A 170 -9.93 -7.26 -1.86
N CYS A 171 -10.20 -6.21 -2.65
CA CYS A 171 -10.94 -5.03 -2.20
C CYS A 171 -12.43 -5.13 -2.45
N SER A 172 -13.22 -4.70 -1.47
CA SER A 172 -14.65 -4.40 -1.65
C SER A 172 -14.85 -2.95 -2.11
N PRO A 173 -15.99 -2.64 -2.75
CA PRO A 173 -16.31 -1.27 -3.13
C PRO A 173 -16.34 -0.29 -1.95
N ARG A 174 -16.75 -0.76 -0.76
CA ARG A 174 -16.81 0.07 0.46
C ARG A 174 -15.44 0.41 1.01
N GLU A 175 -14.49 -0.53 0.96
CA GLU A 175 -13.11 -0.30 1.40
C GLU A 175 -12.42 0.73 0.50
N LEU A 176 -12.73 0.71 -0.79
CA LEU A 176 -12.26 1.70 -1.75
C LEU A 176 -13.09 3.00 -1.77
N GLN A 177 -14.11 3.12 -0.91
CA GLN A 177 -15.01 4.28 -0.82
C GLN A 177 -15.61 4.69 -2.17
N LEU A 178 -15.94 3.70 -3.00
CA LEU A 178 -16.50 3.94 -4.33
C LEU A 178 -17.93 4.50 -4.25
N PRO A 179 -18.34 5.38 -5.19
CA PRO A 179 -19.70 5.91 -5.21
C PRO A 179 -20.72 4.76 -5.32
N ASN A 180 -21.86 4.91 -4.63
CA ASN A 180 -22.94 3.91 -4.61
C ASN A 180 -22.52 2.49 -4.19
N ALA A 181 -21.45 2.36 -3.41
CA ALA A 181 -20.98 1.06 -2.93
C ALA A 181 -22.09 0.31 -2.16
N PRO A 182 -22.41 -0.93 -2.53
CA PRO A 182 -23.45 -1.70 -1.87
C PRO A 182 -23.10 -1.98 -0.41
N GLN A 183 -24.11 -1.94 0.48
CA GLN A 183 -23.96 -2.17 1.92
C GLN A 183 -23.92 -3.67 2.29
N LYS A 184 -23.34 -4.50 1.43
CA LYS A 184 -23.15 -5.93 1.64
C LYS A 184 -21.68 -6.32 1.62
N ARG A 185 -21.35 -7.46 2.21
CA ARG A 185 -20.00 -8.05 2.13
C ARG A 185 -19.74 -8.57 0.73
N GLY A 186 -18.52 -8.46 0.26
CA GLY A 186 -18.05 -8.99 -1.01
C GLY A 186 -16.99 -8.11 -1.64
N ILE A 187 -16.10 -8.73 -2.37
CA ILE A 187 -15.08 -8.07 -3.19
C ILE A 187 -15.68 -7.61 -4.51
N ILE A 188 -15.00 -6.68 -5.19
CA ILE A 188 -15.39 -6.22 -6.53
C ILE A 188 -15.34 -7.39 -7.50
N GLU A 189 -16.38 -7.54 -8.32
CA GLU A 189 -16.40 -8.48 -9.43
C GLU A 189 -16.20 -7.72 -10.74
N LEU A 190 -15.14 -8.03 -11.44
CA LEU A 190 -14.81 -7.45 -12.74
C LEU A 190 -15.20 -8.39 -13.88
N ALA A 191 -15.32 -7.83 -15.07
CA ALA A 191 -15.58 -8.62 -16.27
C ALA A 191 -14.35 -9.50 -16.62
N ASP A 192 -14.59 -10.66 -17.22
CA ASP A 192 -13.54 -11.61 -17.64
C ASP A 192 -12.59 -10.99 -18.68
N SER A 193 -13.03 -9.97 -19.42
CA SER A 193 -12.25 -9.24 -20.39
C SER A 193 -11.19 -8.30 -19.79
N GLU A 194 -11.23 -8.04 -18.48
CA GLU A 194 -10.23 -7.18 -17.83
C GLU A 194 -8.86 -7.86 -17.83
N THR A 195 -7.81 -7.06 -18.03
CA THR A 195 -6.44 -7.57 -18.09
C THR A 195 -5.81 -7.55 -16.70
N VAL A 196 -5.33 -8.71 -16.24
CA VAL A 196 -4.60 -8.85 -14.98
C VAL A 196 -3.35 -7.97 -14.97
N GLY A 197 -3.07 -7.32 -13.85
CA GLY A 197 -1.96 -6.39 -13.67
C GLY A 197 -2.25 -4.96 -14.08
N THR A 198 -3.39 -4.70 -14.75
CA THR A 198 -3.79 -3.32 -15.07
C THR A 198 -4.06 -2.52 -13.79
N ALA A 199 -3.57 -1.29 -13.75
CA ALA A 199 -3.85 -0.39 -12.65
C ALA A 199 -5.36 -0.14 -12.48
N PHE A 200 -5.81 -0.08 -11.24
CA PHE A 200 -7.20 0.25 -10.93
C PHE A 200 -7.53 1.68 -11.34
N ASP A 201 -8.57 1.81 -12.15
CA ASP A 201 -9.19 3.09 -12.53
C ASP A 201 -10.67 3.03 -12.13
N PRO A 202 -11.12 3.81 -11.14
CA PRO A 202 -12.52 3.81 -10.71
C PRO A 202 -13.50 4.14 -11.83
N ALA A 203 -13.13 5.00 -12.78
CA ALA A 203 -14.00 5.40 -13.89
C ALA A 203 -14.24 4.24 -14.88
N LYS A 204 -13.28 3.33 -15.00
CA LYS A 204 -13.37 2.16 -15.86
C LYS A 204 -13.93 0.93 -15.14
N HIS A 205 -13.43 0.66 -13.93
CA HIS A 205 -13.66 -0.61 -13.23
C HIS A 205 -14.83 -0.55 -12.24
N TRP A 206 -15.45 0.62 -12.05
CA TRP A 206 -16.61 0.78 -11.20
C TRP A 206 -17.65 1.67 -11.88
N GLN A 207 -18.66 1.02 -12.47
CA GLN A 207 -19.83 1.69 -13.03
C GLN A 207 -20.97 1.55 -12.01
N SER A 208 -21.41 2.68 -11.47
CA SER A 208 -22.50 2.78 -10.49
C SER A 208 -23.88 2.66 -11.15
#